data_87a65cf2ddb972f1fd12f61b8999d63a
#
_entry.id   87a65cf2ddb972f1fd12f61b8999d63a
#
_cell.length_a   1.000
_cell.length_b   1.000
_cell.length_c   1.000
_cell.angle_alpha   90.00
_cell.angle_beta   90.00
_cell.angle_gamma   90.00
#
_symmetry.space_group_name_H-M   'P 1'
#
loop_
_entity.id
_entity.type
_entity.pdbx_description
1 polymer ?
#
loop_
_entity_poly.entity_id
_entity_poly.type
_entity_poly.pdbx_seq_one_letter_code
_entity_poly.pdbx_strand_id
1 'polypeptide(L)'
;MSKRTRLAISVLPAVAALGIAVPAVADGHGDVSEFYKGKTVTVMVPSGLGATLGLYGRLTTEHLGKHIPGNPTVIIQSRPGGGGTKGAAYAYNAAPKDGTYIAEALAPSVLAPLLRKMKFDASKFQWLGSIAPRPAVISVWHKSPVKNLEEARKIEAIMGSTGLGSETYLAPTLLNHIAGTKFKIVKGYKGGAKINKAMEGGEVHGRMNYWSGWTAGKPGWLKEKKLHHIATYGGDIPELKDIPSLGSLAKNAEETAMVKFLEVAPRIGMGFWVHEDVPKKRVAALRKAFMAMLNDPAFLADAKKRKAPVTPVAGETLDKLVAEAYATPPATIAKLKRVFGFK
;
A
#
# COMPACT_ATOMS: atom_id res chain seq x y z
N MET A 1 -25.35 91.62 47.69
CA MET A 1 -25.05 91.04 46.34
C MET A 1 -24.13 89.83 46.56
N SER A 2 -24.69 88.63 46.60
CA SER A 2 -23.97 87.41 46.94
C SER A 2 -23.82 86.52 45.68
N LYS A 3 -22.59 86.26 45.27
CA LYS A 3 -22.29 85.28 44.16
C LYS A 3 -22.17 83.90 44.74
N ARG A 4 -23.10 83.02 44.40
CA ARG A 4 -23.04 81.58 44.72
C ARG A 4 -22.19 80.86 43.65
N THR A 5 -21.06 80.32 44.06
CA THR A 5 -20.21 79.48 43.28
C THR A 5 -20.77 78.02 43.31
N ARG A 6 -21.14 77.45 42.19
CA ARG A 6 -21.55 76.06 42.11
C ARG A 6 -20.33 75.18 41.81
N LEU A 7 -20.04 74.25 42.72
CA LEU A 7 -19.04 73.23 42.56
C LEU A 7 -19.65 72.12 41.73
N ALA A 8 -19.05 71.83 40.56
CA ALA A 8 -19.43 70.70 39.75
C ALA A 8 -18.57 69.50 40.13
N ILE A 9 -19.19 68.47 40.62
CA ILE A 9 -18.55 67.17 40.91
C ILE A 9 -18.62 66.32 39.64
N SER A 10 -17.45 66.09 38.98
CA SER A 10 -17.31 65.17 37.85
C SER A 10 -17.12 63.76 38.39
N VAL A 11 -18.10 62.91 38.19
CA VAL A 11 -18.01 61.42 38.39
C VAL A 11 -17.45 60.76 37.12
N LEU A 12 -16.23 60.26 37.17
CA LEU A 12 -15.68 59.38 36.14
C LEU A 12 -16.22 57.94 36.35
N PRO A 13 -16.77 57.30 35.32
CA PRO A 13 -17.08 55.87 35.42
C PRO A 13 -15.79 55.03 35.27
N ALA A 14 -15.51 54.26 36.29
CA ALA A 14 -14.47 53.21 36.18
C ALA A 14 -14.96 52.07 35.25
N VAL A 15 -14.39 51.97 34.05
CA VAL A 15 -14.61 50.88 33.17
C VAL A 15 -13.77 49.69 33.66
N ALA A 16 -14.42 48.72 34.31
CA ALA A 16 -13.81 47.42 34.65
C ALA A 16 -13.61 46.63 33.35
N ALA A 17 -12.38 46.53 32.87
CA ALA A 17 -12.01 45.65 31.78
C ALA A 17 -12.09 44.18 32.27
N LEU A 18 -13.21 43.47 31.96
CA LEU A 18 -13.25 42.00 32.05
C LEU A 18 -12.28 41.44 31.03
N GLY A 19 -11.13 41.01 31.48
CA GLY A 19 -10.21 40.18 30.68
C GLY A 19 -10.88 38.83 30.37
N ILE A 20 -11.36 38.68 29.13
CA ILE A 20 -11.77 37.39 28.62
C ILE A 20 -10.50 36.57 28.49
N ALA A 21 -10.27 35.64 29.43
CA ALA A 21 -9.25 34.63 29.31
C ALA A 21 -9.64 33.71 28.13
N VAL A 22 -9.01 33.91 26.97
CA VAL A 22 -9.09 32.98 25.86
C VAL A 22 -8.42 31.68 26.36
N PRO A 23 -9.14 30.54 26.42
CA PRO A 23 -8.50 29.29 26.81
C PRO A 23 -7.41 29.02 25.80
N ALA A 24 -6.16 28.91 26.27
CA ALA A 24 -5.06 28.42 25.46
C ALA A 24 -5.50 27.08 24.90
N VAL A 25 -5.54 26.98 23.56
CA VAL A 25 -5.75 25.72 22.87
C VAL A 25 -4.56 24.83 23.26
N ALA A 26 -4.79 23.95 24.24
CA ALA A 26 -3.79 22.99 24.69
C ALA A 26 -3.27 22.23 23.48
N ASP A 27 -1.95 22.23 23.30
CA ASP A 27 -1.25 21.50 22.26
C ASP A 27 -1.80 20.07 22.17
N GLY A 28 -2.39 19.70 21.01
CA GLY A 28 -3.10 18.44 20.85
C GLY A 28 -2.25 17.18 21.00
N HIS A 29 -0.97 17.33 21.41
CA HIS A 29 -0.07 16.24 21.73
C HIS A 29 -0.33 15.59 23.10
N GLY A 30 -0.78 16.35 24.11
CA GLY A 30 -1.08 15.80 25.43
C GLY A 30 -2.25 14.81 25.40
N ASP A 31 -3.28 15.09 24.65
CA ASP A 31 -4.47 14.24 24.47
C ASP A 31 -4.12 12.90 23.77
N VAL A 32 -3.26 12.94 22.72
CA VAL A 32 -2.86 11.73 21.98
C VAL A 32 -1.92 10.86 22.81
N SER A 33 -0.97 11.45 23.53
CA SER A 33 -0.05 10.71 24.42
C SER A 33 -0.78 10.02 25.56
N GLU A 34 -1.71 10.70 26.20
CA GLU A 34 -2.52 10.11 27.28
C GLU A 34 -3.42 8.99 26.75
N PHE A 35 -3.98 9.15 25.53
CA PHE A 35 -4.77 8.10 24.90
C PHE A 35 -3.97 6.81 24.69
N TYR A 36 -2.73 6.88 24.19
CA TYR A 36 -1.93 5.70 23.89
C TYR A 36 -1.18 5.11 25.09
N LYS A 37 -1.04 5.85 26.16
CA LYS A 37 -0.38 5.40 27.40
C LYS A 37 -1.02 4.14 27.96
N GLY A 38 -0.24 3.09 28.11
CA GLY A 38 -0.72 1.77 28.58
C GLY A 38 -1.62 1.01 27.61
N LYS A 39 -1.84 1.52 26.39
CA LYS A 39 -2.62 0.82 25.35
C LYS A 39 -1.78 -0.22 24.63
N THR A 40 -2.49 -1.14 23.98
CA THR A 40 -1.92 -2.05 22.99
C THR A 40 -2.39 -1.65 21.60
N VAL A 41 -1.45 -1.45 20.68
CA VAL A 41 -1.71 -1.21 19.25
C VAL A 41 -1.49 -2.51 18.51
N THR A 42 -2.46 -2.92 17.69
CA THR A 42 -2.37 -4.12 16.87
C THR A 42 -1.96 -3.74 15.45
N VAL A 43 -0.89 -4.35 14.95
CA VAL A 43 -0.51 -4.33 13.53
C VAL A 43 -1.03 -5.60 12.86
N MET A 44 -2.03 -5.46 12.01
CA MET A 44 -2.62 -6.57 11.27
C MET A 44 -1.91 -6.79 9.93
N VAL A 45 -1.51 -8.03 9.68
CA VAL A 45 -0.88 -8.48 8.43
C VAL A 45 -1.85 -9.39 7.68
N PRO A 46 -2.19 -9.07 6.40
CA PRO A 46 -3.19 -9.82 5.63
C PRO A 46 -2.61 -11.09 4.97
N SER A 47 -1.54 -11.62 5.52
CA SER A 47 -0.85 -12.83 5.06
C SER A 47 -0.33 -13.67 6.22
N GLY A 48 0.18 -14.87 5.93
CA GLY A 48 0.95 -15.64 6.91
C GLY A 48 2.24 -14.90 7.30
N LEU A 49 2.65 -15.01 8.57
CA LEU A 49 3.80 -14.28 9.11
C LEU A 49 5.16 -14.67 8.47
N GLY A 50 5.25 -15.86 7.88
CA GLY A 50 6.44 -16.30 7.13
C GLY A 50 6.59 -15.67 5.72
N ALA A 51 5.59 -14.91 5.25
CA ALA A 51 5.64 -14.22 3.97
C ALA A 51 6.33 -12.86 4.07
N THR A 52 6.58 -12.21 2.94
CA THR A 52 7.21 -10.87 2.87
C THR A 52 6.46 -9.83 3.68
N LEU A 53 5.10 -9.78 3.59
CA LEU A 53 4.31 -8.87 4.43
C LEU A 53 4.51 -9.16 5.92
N GLY A 54 4.57 -10.43 6.32
CA GLY A 54 4.86 -10.81 7.70
C GLY A 54 6.23 -10.33 8.19
N LEU A 55 7.23 -10.24 7.31
CA LEU A 55 8.52 -9.64 7.64
C LEU A 55 8.37 -8.14 7.94
N TYR A 56 7.71 -7.38 7.07
CA TYR A 56 7.50 -5.94 7.26
C TYR A 56 6.56 -5.65 8.43
N GLY A 57 5.52 -6.47 8.63
CA GLY A 57 4.67 -6.39 9.81
C GLY A 57 5.43 -6.57 11.12
N ARG A 58 6.38 -7.53 11.20
CA ARG A 58 7.26 -7.69 12.38
C ARG A 58 8.18 -6.50 12.57
N LEU A 59 8.86 -6.05 11.53
CA LEU A 59 9.70 -4.83 11.61
C LEU A 59 8.90 -3.64 12.14
N THR A 60 7.69 -3.43 11.64
CA THR A 60 6.80 -2.36 12.12
C THR A 60 6.44 -2.57 13.60
N THR A 61 6.08 -3.80 13.99
CA THR A 61 5.69 -4.11 15.38
C THR A 61 6.83 -3.89 16.36
N GLU A 62 8.05 -4.27 15.99
CA GLU A 62 9.24 -4.19 16.85
C GLU A 62 9.73 -2.75 17.06
N HIS A 63 9.47 -1.85 16.08
CA HIS A 63 10.06 -0.52 16.10
C HIS A 63 9.05 0.63 16.25
N LEU A 64 7.75 0.45 15.93
CA LEU A 64 6.80 1.56 15.86
C LEU A 64 6.45 2.14 17.24
N GLY A 65 6.32 1.30 18.27
CA GLY A 65 5.76 1.69 19.57
C GLY A 65 6.45 2.89 20.23
N LYS A 66 7.78 2.92 20.19
CA LYS A 66 8.59 4.01 20.76
C LYS A 66 8.44 5.37 20.06
N HIS A 67 7.86 5.39 18.85
CA HIS A 67 7.61 6.61 18.09
C HIS A 67 6.18 7.13 18.24
N ILE A 68 5.25 6.30 18.73
CA ILE A 68 3.88 6.73 19.01
C ILE A 68 3.88 7.48 20.36
N PRO A 69 3.29 8.71 20.44
CA PRO A 69 3.15 9.39 21.71
C PRO A 69 2.46 8.49 22.75
N GLY A 70 2.99 8.42 23.97
CA GLY A 70 2.50 7.51 25.03
C GLY A 70 3.14 6.12 25.02
N ASN A 71 4.00 5.79 24.06
CA ASN A 71 4.78 4.55 23.96
C ASN A 71 3.96 3.27 24.18
N PRO A 72 2.87 3.04 23.40
CA PRO A 72 2.04 1.85 23.56
C PRO A 72 2.81 0.57 23.24
N THR A 73 2.37 -0.54 23.81
CA THR A 73 2.80 -1.86 23.35
C THR A 73 2.27 -2.13 21.94
N VAL A 74 3.11 -2.61 21.03
CA VAL A 74 2.67 -2.97 19.68
C VAL A 74 2.75 -4.48 19.48
N ILE A 75 1.67 -5.08 19.00
CA ILE A 75 1.58 -6.53 18.73
C ILE A 75 1.22 -6.80 17.28
N ILE A 76 1.60 -7.97 16.77
CA ILE A 76 1.27 -8.40 15.41
C ILE A 76 0.10 -9.40 15.41
N GLN A 77 -0.80 -9.25 14.43
CA GLN A 77 -1.90 -10.18 14.19
C GLN A 77 -1.95 -10.60 12.72
N SER A 78 -1.95 -11.90 12.44
CA SER A 78 -2.10 -12.42 11.07
C SER A 78 -3.57 -12.70 10.75
N ARG A 79 -4.07 -12.16 9.60
CA ARG A 79 -5.42 -12.42 9.08
C ARG A 79 -5.38 -12.71 7.57
N PRO A 80 -4.88 -13.89 7.16
CA PRO A 80 -4.74 -14.24 5.75
C PRO A 80 -6.08 -14.60 5.10
N GLY A 81 -6.10 -14.51 3.77
CA GLY A 81 -7.18 -15.04 2.94
C GLY A 81 -7.76 -14.04 1.94
N GLY A 82 -8.35 -14.60 0.86
CA GLY A 82 -8.99 -13.82 -0.20
C GLY A 82 -8.08 -12.81 -0.92
N GLY A 83 -6.77 -13.06 -0.99
CA GLY A 83 -5.84 -12.07 -1.54
C GLY A 83 -5.77 -10.78 -0.69
N GLY A 84 -5.87 -10.91 0.64
CA GLY A 84 -5.84 -9.78 1.59
C GLY A 84 -7.23 -9.19 1.90
N THR A 85 -8.25 -9.49 1.11
CA THR A 85 -9.59 -8.89 1.28
C THR A 85 -10.29 -9.31 2.57
N LYS A 86 -9.99 -10.51 3.12
CA LYS A 86 -10.52 -10.93 4.43
C LYS A 86 -9.96 -10.07 5.57
N GLY A 87 -8.66 -9.80 5.56
CA GLY A 87 -8.00 -8.91 6.53
C GLY A 87 -8.52 -7.48 6.42
N ALA A 88 -8.59 -6.94 5.20
CA ALA A 88 -9.12 -5.60 4.95
C ALA A 88 -10.59 -5.45 5.41
N ALA A 89 -11.44 -6.42 5.08
CA ALA A 89 -12.85 -6.41 5.50
C ALA A 89 -12.99 -6.48 7.03
N TYR A 90 -12.15 -7.26 7.72
CA TYR A 90 -12.15 -7.29 9.18
C TYR A 90 -11.69 -5.95 9.77
N ALA A 91 -10.57 -5.41 9.28
CA ALA A 91 -10.03 -4.13 9.76
C ALA A 91 -11.03 -2.98 9.56
N TYR A 92 -11.81 -3.02 8.48
CA TYR A 92 -12.80 -2.00 8.16
C TYR A 92 -14.11 -2.13 8.96
N ASN A 93 -14.61 -3.37 9.18
CA ASN A 93 -15.95 -3.56 9.74
C ASN A 93 -15.97 -3.94 11.23
N ALA A 94 -14.92 -4.60 11.73
CA ALA A 94 -14.95 -5.26 13.05
C ALA A 94 -13.80 -4.88 13.99
N ALA A 95 -12.71 -4.32 13.47
CA ALA A 95 -11.59 -3.90 14.33
C ALA A 95 -11.89 -2.57 15.05
N PRO A 96 -11.17 -2.26 16.14
CA PRO A 96 -11.23 -0.94 16.77
C PRO A 96 -10.94 0.19 15.78
N LYS A 97 -11.75 1.27 15.88
CA LYS A 97 -11.69 2.43 14.96
C LYS A 97 -11.13 3.67 15.64
N ASP A 98 -10.37 3.47 16.71
CA ASP A 98 -9.85 4.53 17.58
C ASP A 98 -8.37 4.84 17.36
N GLY A 99 -7.70 4.14 16.44
CA GLY A 99 -6.28 4.27 16.16
C GLY A 99 -5.41 3.20 16.83
N THR A 100 -5.99 2.28 17.59
CA THR A 100 -5.27 1.13 18.18
C THR A 100 -5.17 -0.07 17.23
N TYR A 101 -5.74 0.01 16.03
CA TYR A 101 -5.67 -1.03 15.02
C TYR A 101 -5.13 -0.47 13.71
N ILE A 102 -3.93 -0.89 13.32
CA ILE A 102 -3.24 -0.51 12.10
C ILE A 102 -3.24 -1.72 11.17
N ALA A 103 -3.65 -1.55 9.92
CA ALA A 103 -3.69 -2.63 8.95
C ALA A 103 -2.60 -2.45 7.87
N GLU A 104 -1.81 -3.50 7.63
CA GLU A 104 -0.99 -3.58 6.44
C GLU A 104 -1.87 -3.95 5.24
N ALA A 105 -1.68 -3.30 4.11
CA ALA A 105 -2.41 -3.61 2.90
C ALA A 105 -1.72 -4.74 2.11
N LEU A 106 -2.49 -5.73 1.67
CA LEU A 106 -2.11 -6.48 0.47
C LEU A 106 -2.60 -5.66 -0.72
N ALA A 107 -1.71 -4.93 -1.36
CA ALA A 107 -2.02 -3.82 -2.23
C ALA A 107 -3.10 -4.09 -3.31
N PRO A 108 -3.16 -5.27 -3.99
CA PRO A 108 -4.25 -5.56 -4.93
C PRO A 108 -5.65 -5.54 -4.29
N SER A 109 -5.76 -5.74 -2.95
CA SER A 109 -7.06 -5.67 -2.28
C SER A 109 -7.65 -4.25 -2.27
N VAL A 110 -6.81 -3.22 -2.39
CA VAL A 110 -7.24 -1.81 -2.45
C VAL A 110 -8.05 -1.51 -3.71
N LEU A 111 -7.71 -2.16 -4.82
CA LEU A 111 -8.42 -2.02 -6.11
C LEU A 111 -9.62 -2.96 -6.25
N ALA A 112 -9.74 -3.95 -5.36
CA ALA A 112 -10.81 -4.95 -5.44
C ALA A 112 -12.23 -4.36 -5.43
N PRO A 113 -12.56 -3.30 -4.64
CA PRO A 113 -13.89 -2.70 -4.65
C PRO A 113 -14.29 -2.11 -6.00
N LEU A 114 -13.34 -1.65 -6.81
CA LEU A 114 -13.60 -1.12 -8.16
C LEU A 114 -13.93 -2.22 -9.17
N LEU A 115 -13.39 -3.41 -8.96
CA LEU A 115 -13.55 -4.55 -9.88
C LEU A 115 -14.72 -5.47 -9.50
N ARG A 116 -15.09 -5.55 -8.21
CA ARG A 116 -16.16 -6.44 -7.71
C ARG A 116 -16.73 -5.93 -6.40
N LYS A 117 -17.94 -6.40 -6.04
CA LYS A 117 -18.58 -6.04 -4.76
C LYS A 117 -17.73 -6.53 -3.58
N MET A 118 -17.36 -5.62 -2.71
CA MET A 118 -16.59 -5.87 -1.49
C MET A 118 -17.35 -5.38 -0.25
N LYS A 119 -16.96 -5.88 0.93
CA LYS A 119 -17.52 -5.45 2.23
C LYS A 119 -16.69 -4.35 2.90
N PHE A 120 -15.98 -3.55 2.12
CA PHE A 120 -15.18 -2.40 2.58
C PHE A 120 -14.98 -1.42 1.43
N ASP A 121 -14.71 -0.17 1.78
CA ASP A 121 -14.39 0.90 0.84
C ASP A 121 -12.94 1.36 1.06
N ALA A 122 -12.05 0.98 0.15
CA ALA A 122 -10.64 1.31 0.30
C ALA A 122 -10.31 2.76 -0.07
N SER A 123 -11.24 3.50 -0.70
CA SER A 123 -11.10 4.96 -0.93
C SER A 123 -11.08 5.76 0.36
N LYS A 124 -11.58 5.16 1.45
CA LYS A 124 -11.73 5.78 2.77
C LYS A 124 -10.63 5.38 3.76
N PHE A 125 -9.67 4.56 3.33
CA PHE A 125 -8.52 4.23 4.16
C PHE A 125 -7.68 5.47 4.42
N GLN A 126 -7.33 5.72 5.69
CA GLN A 126 -6.40 6.78 6.06
C GLN A 126 -4.98 6.19 6.09
N TRP A 127 -4.21 6.45 5.05
CA TRP A 127 -2.87 5.88 4.91
C TRP A 127 -1.87 6.52 5.87
N LEU A 128 -1.10 5.71 6.56
CA LEU A 128 0.00 6.16 7.43
C LEU A 128 1.30 6.36 6.64
N GLY A 129 1.51 5.52 5.63
CA GLY A 129 2.65 5.51 4.74
C GLY A 129 2.93 4.12 4.19
N SER A 130 3.99 4.02 3.39
CA SER A 130 4.56 2.75 2.93
C SER A 130 6.03 2.65 3.29
N ILE A 131 6.47 1.45 3.67
CA ILE A 131 7.89 1.18 3.91
C ILE A 131 8.67 1.14 2.61
N ALA A 132 8.09 0.55 1.55
CA ALA A 132 8.68 0.51 0.23
C ALA A 132 7.63 0.21 -0.86
N PRO A 133 7.69 0.86 -2.02
CA PRO A 133 7.05 0.37 -3.24
C PRO A 133 7.58 -1.01 -3.63
N ARG A 134 6.84 -1.71 -4.45
CA ARG A 134 7.20 -3.05 -4.93
C ARG A 134 7.12 -3.14 -6.44
N PRO A 135 8.07 -2.53 -7.19
CA PRO A 135 8.09 -2.67 -8.63
C PRO A 135 8.06 -4.13 -9.03
N ALA A 136 7.37 -4.41 -10.12
CA ALA A 136 6.99 -5.74 -10.51
C ALA A 136 7.45 -6.06 -11.95
N VAL A 137 7.62 -7.34 -12.23
CA VAL A 137 8.11 -7.84 -13.51
C VAL A 137 7.36 -9.11 -13.92
N ILE A 138 7.01 -9.19 -15.18
CA ILE A 138 6.53 -10.42 -15.81
C ILE A 138 7.75 -11.17 -16.32
N SER A 139 7.97 -12.38 -15.81
CA SER A 139 9.16 -13.17 -16.11
C SER A 139 8.78 -14.58 -16.54
N VAL A 140 9.58 -15.14 -17.44
CA VAL A 140 9.47 -16.53 -17.88
C VAL A 140 10.74 -17.31 -17.55
N TRP A 141 10.60 -18.62 -17.42
CA TRP A 141 11.68 -19.56 -17.15
C TRP A 141 12.60 -19.70 -18.35
N HIS A 142 13.88 -19.92 -18.15
CA HIS A 142 14.87 -20.04 -19.25
C HIS A 142 14.57 -21.15 -20.27
N LYS A 143 13.75 -22.15 -19.89
CA LYS A 143 13.26 -23.20 -20.78
C LYS A 143 11.91 -22.89 -21.43
N SER A 144 11.39 -21.67 -21.21
CA SER A 144 10.15 -21.21 -21.85
C SER A 144 10.30 -21.16 -23.37
N PRO A 145 9.24 -21.42 -24.14
CA PRO A 145 9.23 -21.21 -25.58
C PRO A 145 9.36 -19.73 -25.99
N VAL A 146 9.18 -18.81 -25.06
CA VAL A 146 9.36 -17.36 -25.28
C VAL A 146 10.42 -16.82 -24.34
N LYS A 147 11.23 -15.83 -24.81
CA LYS A 147 12.32 -15.22 -24.05
C LYS A 147 12.21 -13.69 -23.98
N ASN A 148 11.41 -13.10 -24.84
CA ASN A 148 11.22 -11.64 -24.95
C ASN A 148 9.78 -11.30 -25.36
N LEU A 149 9.46 -10.00 -25.40
CA LEU A 149 8.12 -9.51 -25.72
C LEU A 149 7.70 -9.88 -27.16
N GLU A 150 8.60 -9.83 -28.13
CA GLU A 150 8.28 -10.10 -29.52
C GLU A 150 7.93 -11.59 -29.74
N GLU A 151 8.63 -12.50 -29.09
CA GLU A 151 8.29 -13.93 -29.10
C GLU A 151 6.97 -14.20 -28.38
N ALA A 152 6.70 -13.50 -27.26
CA ALA A 152 5.46 -13.64 -26.51
C ALA A 152 4.22 -13.17 -27.30
N ARG A 153 4.36 -12.29 -28.27
CA ARG A 153 3.31 -11.90 -29.23
C ARG A 153 2.97 -13.00 -30.24
N LYS A 154 3.90 -13.89 -30.53
CA LYS A 154 3.79 -14.90 -31.59
C LYS A 154 3.49 -16.28 -31.03
N ILE A 155 4.09 -16.62 -29.91
CA ILE A 155 4.10 -17.98 -29.34
C ILE A 155 3.32 -17.98 -28.02
N GLU A 156 2.48 -18.97 -27.81
CA GLU A 156 1.77 -19.17 -26.54
C GLU A 156 2.75 -19.57 -25.43
N ALA A 157 2.64 -18.93 -24.28
CA ALA A 157 3.36 -19.33 -23.06
C ALA A 157 2.41 -19.39 -21.86
N ILE A 158 2.57 -20.43 -21.03
CA ILE A 158 1.70 -20.68 -19.89
C ILE A 158 2.22 -19.92 -18.66
N MET A 159 1.37 -19.07 -18.09
CA MET A 159 1.69 -18.27 -16.89
C MET A 159 0.94 -18.80 -15.68
N GLY A 160 1.66 -19.07 -14.59
CA GLY A 160 1.06 -19.49 -13.34
C GLY A 160 0.48 -18.31 -12.54
N SER A 161 -0.73 -18.50 -11.97
CA SER A 161 -1.43 -17.49 -11.19
C SER A 161 -2.08 -18.04 -9.93
N THR A 162 -2.13 -17.23 -8.88
CA THR A 162 -2.82 -17.57 -7.62
C THR A 162 -4.33 -17.38 -7.70
N GLY A 163 -4.83 -16.59 -8.66
CA GLY A 163 -6.27 -16.38 -8.82
C GLY A 163 -6.63 -15.09 -9.54
N LEU A 164 -7.91 -14.95 -9.86
CA LEU A 164 -8.46 -13.89 -10.71
C LEU A 164 -8.21 -12.46 -10.19
N GLY A 165 -8.22 -12.26 -8.87
CA GLY A 165 -7.97 -10.94 -8.24
C GLY A 165 -6.52 -10.68 -7.87
N SER A 166 -5.58 -11.50 -8.33
CA SER A 166 -4.16 -11.40 -8.01
C SER A 166 -3.41 -10.76 -9.18
N GLU A 167 -2.36 -9.99 -8.89
CA GLU A 167 -1.51 -9.41 -9.93
C GLU A 167 -0.83 -10.46 -10.80
N THR A 168 -0.62 -11.69 -10.28
CA THR A 168 -0.14 -12.82 -11.09
C THR A 168 -1.10 -13.20 -12.22
N TYR A 169 -2.36 -12.78 -12.14
CA TYR A 169 -3.37 -12.90 -13.19
C TYR A 169 -3.54 -11.58 -13.95
N LEU A 170 -3.73 -10.47 -13.23
CA LEU A 170 -4.09 -9.19 -13.80
C LEU A 170 -3.00 -8.65 -14.74
N ALA A 171 -1.72 -8.71 -14.33
CA ALA A 171 -0.63 -8.14 -15.12
C ALA A 171 -0.40 -8.85 -16.46
N PRO A 172 -0.25 -10.19 -16.54
CA PRO A 172 -0.11 -10.85 -17.84
C PRO A 172 -1.40 -10.76 -18.68
N THR A 173 -2.60 -10.70 -18.07
CA THR A 173 -3.85 -10.48 -18.80
C THR A 173 -3.88 -9.08 -19.44
N LEU A 174 -3.46 -8.04 -18.69
CA LEU A 174 -3.37 -6.69 -19.23
C LEU A 174 -2.31 -6.61 -20.34
N LEU A 175 -1.16 -7.26 -20.17
CA LEU A 175 -0.12 -7.31 -21.20
C LEU A 175 -0.62 -7.99 -22.49
N ASN A 176 -1.42 -9.07 -22.39
CA ASN A 176 -2.09 -9.66 -23.55
C ASN A 176 -2.95 -8.63 -24.28
N HIS A 177 -3.70 -7.81 -23.52
CA HIS A 177 -4.61 -6.82 -24.10
C HIS A 177 -3.87 -5.68 -24.79
N ILE A 178 -2.86 -5.07 -24.16
CA ILE A 178 -2.18 -3.87 -24.67
C ILE A 178 -1.05 -4.18 -25.66
N ALA A 179 -0.34 -5.29 -25.47
CA ALA A 179 0.83 -5.65 -26.29
C ALA A 179 0.57 -6.81 -27.25
N GLY A 180 -0.59 -7.47 -27.18
CA GLY A 180 -0.94 -8.59 -28.04
C GLY A 180 -0.16 -9.87 -27.74
N THR A 181 0.31 -10.04 -26.49
CA THR A 181 0.97 -11.29 -26.10
C THR A 181 -0.01 -12.45 -26.00
N LYS A 182 0.49 -13.68 -26.13
CA LYS A 182 -0.32 -14.90 -26.14
C LYS A 182 -0.15 -15.72 -24.86
N PHE A 183 -0.20 -15.06 -23.71
CA PHE A 183 -0.10 -15.75 -22.43
C PHE A 183 -1.40 -16.47 -22.07
N LYS A 184 -1.31 -17.78 -21.84
CA LYS A 184 -2.37 -18.59 -21.25
C LYS A 184 -2.18 -18.64 -19.74
N ILE A 185 -3.16 -18.12 -18.96
CA ILE A 185 -2.98 -17.97 -17.52
C ILE A 185 -3.69 -19.09 -16.77
N VAL A 186 -2.94 -19.95 -16.08
CA VAL A 186 -3.43 -21.07 -15.26
C VAL A 186 -3.53 -20.59 -13.80
N LYS A 187 -4.76 -20.62 -13.26
CA LYS A 187 -5.11 -20.16 -11.91
C LYS A 187 -5.14 -21.32 -10.90
N GLY A 188 -5.04 -20.98 -9.61
CA GLY A 188 -5.28 -21.95 -8.52
C GLY A 188 -4.05 -22.31 -7.69
N TYR A 189 -2.88 -21.78 -8.02
CA TYR A 189 -1.68 -22.02 -7.22
C TYR A 189 -1.81 -21.38 -5.82
N LYS A 190 -1.47 -22.15 -4.78
CA LYS A 190 -1.48 -21.67 -3.38
C LYS A 190 -0.22 -20.86 -3.05
N GLY A 191 -0.05 -19.69 -3.73
CA GLY A 191 1.06 -18.76 -3.52
C GLY A 191 2.22 -18.90 -4.50
N GLY A 192 3.08 -17.87 -4.53
CA GLY A 192 4.19 -17.76 -5.48
C GLY A 192 5.22 -18.88 -5.42
N ALA A 193 5.47 -19.46 -4.24
CA ALA A 193 6.39 -20.58 -4.07
C ALA A 193 5.90 -21.82 -4.85
N LYS A 194 4.59 -22.07 -4.90
CA LYS A 194 4.02 -23.19 -5.69
C LYS A 194 4.12 -22.92 -7.17
N ILE A 195 3.96 -21.67 -7.63
CA ILE A 195 4.18 -21.30 -9.04
C ILE A 195 5.67 -21.48 -9.40
N ASN A 196 6.59 -21.05 -8.54
CA ASN A 196 8.02 -21.23 -8.76
C ASN A 196 8.38 -22.72 -8.95
N LYS A 197 7.81 -23.61 -8.10
CA LYS A 197 8.01 -25.06 -8.24
C LYS A 197 7.45 -25.59 -9.57
N ALA A 198 6.30 -25.09 -9.99
CA ALA A 198 5.68 -25.44 -11.27
C ALA A 198 6.53 -24.96 -12.48
N MET A 199 7.20 -23.79 -12.36
CA MET A 199 8.16 -23.30 -13.35
C MET A 199 9.41 -24.21 -13.44
N GLU A 200 9.96 -24.61 -12.28
CA GLU A 200 11.10 -25.57 -12.22
C GLU A 200 10.75 -26.92 -12.87
N GLY A 201 9.52 -27.38 -12.65
CA GLY A 201 9.01 -28.64 -13.22
C GLY A 201 8.50 -28.54 -14.65
N GLY A 202 8.48 -27.36 -15.27
CA GLY A 202 7.98 -27.16 -16.65
C GLY A 202 6.46 -27.20 -16.81
N GLU A 203 5.70 -27.20 -15.71
CA GLU A 203 4.22 -27.17 -15.73
C GLU A 203 3.70 -25.81 -16.23
N VAL A 204 4.38 -24.72 -15.85
CA VAL A 204 4.14 -23.38 -16.37
C VAL A 204 5.45 -22.73 -16.80
N HIS A 205 5.37 -21.83 -17.78
CA HIS A 205 6.53 -21.19 -18.35
C HIS A 205 6.97 -19.92 -17.60
N GLY A 206 6.09 -19.32 -16.80
CA GLY A 206 6.44 -18.08 -16.11
C GLY A 206 5.37 -17.57 -15.16
N ARG A 207 5.60 -16.40 -14.61
CA ARG A 207 4.67 -15.65 -13.76
C ARG A 207 5.05 -14.17 -13.67
N MET A 208 4.08 -13.35 -13.24
CA MET A 208 4.39 -12.07 -12.61
C MET A 208 4.98 -12.30 -11.22
N ASN A 209 5.99 -11.50 -10.87
CA ASN A 209 6.49 -11.37 -9.49
C ASN A 209 6.93 -9.94 -9.22
N TYR A 210 6.95 -9.54 -7.95
CA TYR A 210 7.64 -8.34 -7.55
C TYR A 210 9.15 -8.54 -7.66
N TRP A 211 9.91 -7.49 -7.99
CA TRP A 211 11.36 -7.60 -8.15
C TRP A 211 12.04 -8.14 -6.89
N SER A 212 11.63 -7.65 -5.71
CA SER A 212 12.09 -8.17 -4.42
C SER A 212 11.82 -9.67 -4.22
N GLY A 213 10.81 -10.23 -4.88
CA GLY A 213 10.53 -11.67 -4.85
C GLY A 213 11.55 -12.51 -5.62
N TRP A 214 12.26 -11.91 -6.59
CA TRP A 214 13.39 -12.53 -7.28
C TRP A 214 14.70 -12.27 -6.56
N THR A 215 15.00 -11.00 -6.22
CA THR A 215 16.29 -10.61 -5.61
C THR A 215 16.49 -11.19 -4.21
N ALA A 216 15.46 -11.22 -3.38
CA ALA A 216 15.53 -11.79 -2.04
C ALA A 216 15.08 -13.27 -1.98
N GLY A 217 14.06 -13.64 -2.76
CA GLY A 217 13.47 -14.98 -2.68
C GLY A 217 14.13 -16.05 -3.55
N LYS A 218 14.74 -15.66 -4.66
CA LYS A 218 15.39 -16.58 -5.64
C LYS A 218 16.66 -15.96 -6.26
N PRO A 219 17.61 -15.44 -5.46
CA PRO A 219 18.80 -14.75 -5.99
C PRO A 219 19.65 -15.66 -6.88
N GLY A 220 19.69 -16.97 -6.63
CA GLY A 220 20.38 -17.93 -7.47
C GLY A 220 19.83 -17.98 -8.90
N TRP A 221 18.52 -17.79 -9.08
CA TRP A 221 17.92 -17.80 -10.42
C TRP A 221 18.36 -16.61 -11.26
N LEU A 222 18.55 -15.44 -10.62
CA LEU A 222 19.08 -14.26 -11.29
C LEU A 222 20.56 -14.43 -11.65
N LYS A 223 21.38 -14.92 -10.69
CA LYS A 223 22.81 -15.18 -10.90
C LYS A 223 23.04 -16.20 -12.02
N GLU A 224 22.22 -17.24 -12.08
CA GLU A 224 22.30 -18.31 -13.08
C GLU A 224 21.51 -17.99 -14.35
N LYS A 225 20.99 -16.76 -14.51
CA LYS A 225 20.23 -16.30 -15.68
C LYS A 225 19.06 -17.24 -16.05
N LYS A 226 18.38 -17.82 -15.02
CA LYS A 226 17.25 -18.74 -15.21
C LYS A 226 15.92 -18.03 -15.54
N LEU A 227 15.91 -16.70 -15.62
CA LEU A 227 14.73 -15.91 -15.93
C LEU A 227 14.99 -15.01 -17.14
N HIS A 228 14.03 -14.97 -18.06
CA HIS A 228 13.90 -13.90 -19.04
C HIS A 228 12.78 -12.97 -18.60
N HIS A 229 13.00 -11.66 -18.73
CA HIS A 229 12.05 -10.62 -18.30
C HIS A 229 11.34 -10.04 -19.51
N ILE A 230 10.01 -9.96 -19.46
CA ILE A 230 9.17 -9.61 -20.61
C ILE A 230 8.69 -8.16 -20.52
N ALA A 231 8.23 -7.73 -19.35
CA ALA A 231 7.78 -6.37 -19.11
C ALA A 231 7.85 -6.03 -17.61
N THR A 232 8.08 -4.76 -17.29
CA THR A 232 8.07 -4.23 -15.92
C THR A 232 6.86 -3.32 -15.69
N TYR A 233 6.49 -3.03 -14.44
CA TYR A 233 5.48 -2.03 -14.08
C TYR A 233 5.54 -1.63 -12.60
N GLY A 234 4.92 -0.49 -12.28
CA GLY A 234 4.76 -0.02 -10.90
C GLY A 234 6.00 0.62 -10.28
N GLY A 235 6.94 1.05 -11.09
CA GLY A 235 8.15 1.76 -10.71
C GLY A 235 9.38 1.23 -11.45
N ASP A 236 10.47 1.97 -11.35
CA ASP A 236 11.72 1.65 -12.01
C ASP A 236 12.44 0.48 -11.33
N ILE A 237 13.06 -0.36 -12.16
CA ILE A 237 13.97 -1.43 -11.76
C ILE A 237 15.29 -1.17 -12.49
N PRO A 238 16.29 -0.55 -11.85
CA PRO A 238 17.52 -0.15 -12.52
C PRO A 238 18.24 -1.29 -13.24
N GLU A 239 18.15 -2.51 -12.70
CA GLU A 239 18.75 -3.72 -13.29
C GLU A 239 18.02 -4.19 -14.56
N LEU A 240 16.82 -3.67 -14.83
CA LEU A 240 15.94 -4.05 -15.94
C LEU A 240 15.57 -2.86 -16.85
N LYS A 241 16.43 -1.85 -16.94
CA LYS A 241 16.20 -0.62 -17.73
C LYS A 241 15.90 -0.88 -19.22
N ASP A 242 16.41 -1.98 -19.75
CA ASP A 242 16.23 -2.38 -21.17
C ASP A 242 14.94 -3.21 -21.38
N ILE A 243 14.22 -3.56 -20.31
CA ILE A 243 12.94 -4.26 -20.38
C ILE A 243 11.81 -3.24 -20.46
N PRO A 244 10.90 -3.31 -21.46
CA PRO A 244 9.84 -2.34 -21.61
C PRO A 244 8.90 -2.32 -20.39
N SER A 245 8.48 -1.12 -19.99
CA SER A 245 7.43 -0.98 -18.98
C SER A 245 6.04 -1.17 -19.61
N LEU A 246 5.05 -1.63 -18.82
CA LEU A 246 3.66 -1.66 -19.29
C LEU A 246 3.21 -0.26 -19.76
N GLY A 247 3.66 0.78 -19.09
CA GLY A 247 3.33 2.17 -19.45
C GLY A 247 3.83 2.55 -20.84
N SER A 248 5.04 2.12 -21.22
CA SER A 248 5.60 2.40 -22.56
C SER A 248 4.93 1.59 -23.69
N LEU A 249 4.17 0.56 -23.36
CA LEU A 249 3.47 -0.28 -24.33
C LEU A 249 2.02 0.17 -24.58
N ALA A 250 1.49 1.09 -23.80
CA ALA A 250 0.15 1.65 -23.96
C ALA A 250 0.12 2.57 -25.19
N LYS A 251 -0.87 2.36 -26.08
CA LYS A 251 -0.97 3.02 -27.39
C LYS A 251 -1.90 4.24 -27.40
N ASN A 252 -2.73 4.39 -26.37
CA ASN A 252 -3.74 5.43 -26.28
C ASN A 252 -4.04 5.77 -24.81
N ALA A 253 -4.82 6.84 -24.59
CA ALA A 253 -5.17 7.32 -23.26
C ALA A 253 -5.94 6.27 -22.42
N GLU A 254 -6.77 5.44 -23.05
CA GLU A 254 -7.53 4.40 -22.33
C GLU A 254 -6.58 3.29 -21.82
N GLU A 255 -5.68 2.80 -22.65
CA GLU A 255 -4.68 1.80 -22.23
C GLU A 255 -3.75 2.36 -21.16
N THR A 256 -3.34 3.64 -21.30
CA THR A 256 -2.56 4.36 -20.27
C THR A 256 -3.31 4.39 -18.94
N ALA A 257 -4.62 4.67 -18.92
CA ALA A 257 -5.43 4.66 -17.72
C ALA A 257 -5.54 3.26 -17.11
N MET A 258 -5.65 2.20 -17.94
CA MET A 258 -5.68 0.82 -17.48
C MET A 258 -4.34 0.40 -16.84
N VAL A 259 -3.22 0.83 -17.40
CA VAL A 259 -1.88 0.58 -16.83
C VAL A 259 -1.73 1.32 -15.51
N LYS A 260 -2.06 2.63 -15.46
CA LYS A 260 -2.02 3.43 -14.23
C LYS A 260 -2.85 2.78 -13.11
N PHE A 261 -4.05 2.27 -13.44
CA PHE A 261 -4.87 1.52 -12.49
C PHE A 261 -4.14 0.31 -11.91
N LEU A 262 -3.51 -0.52 -12.74
CA LEU A 262 -2.75 -1.70 -12.27
C LEU A 262 -1.54 -1.30 -11.42
N GLU A 263 -0.86 -0.21 -11.76
CA GLU A 263 0.37 0.26 -11.10
C GLU A 263 0.15 0.80 -9.67
N VAL A 264 -1.10 1.10 -9.29
CA VAL A 264 -1.42 1.56 -7.92
C VAL A 264 -0.97 0.54 -6.88
N ALA A 265 -1.23 -0.75 -7.13
CA ALA A 265 -0.89 -1.80 -6.18
C ALA A 265 0.62 -1.90 -5.89
N PRO A 266 1.52 -2.03 -6.87
CA PRO A 266 2.96 -2.03 -6.62
C PRO A 266 3.49 -0.70 -6.05
N ARG A 267 2.88 0.43 -6.38
CA ARG A 267 3.25 1.75 -5.82
C ARG A 267 2.85 1.91 -4.35
N ILE A 268 1.73 1.33 -3.92
CA ILE A 268 1.37 1.21 -2.50
C ILE A 268 2.39 0.31 -1.79
N GLY A 269 2.77 -0.81 -2.40
CA GLY A 269 3.79 -1.71 -1.88
C GLY A 269 3.49 -2.24 -0.48
N MET A 270 4.32 -1.88 0.49
CA MET A 270 4.20 -2.22 1.92
C MET A 270 3.51 -1.07 2.67
N GLY A 271 2.27 -0.77 2.29
CA GLY A 271 1.50 0.33 2.84
C GLY A 271 0.71 -0.05 4.10
N PHE A 272 0.61 0.89 5.03
CA PHE A 272 -0.14 0.76 6.28
C PHE A 272 -1.22 1.83 6.37
N TRP A 273 -2.39 1.46 6.89
CA TRP A 273 -3.56 2.32 6.97
C TRP A 273 -4.35 2.10 8.26
N VAL A 274 -5.20 3.07 8.59
CA VAL A 274 -6.19 2.98 9.67
C VAL A 274 -7.59 3.31 9.12
N HIS A 275 -8.63 2.97 9.89
CA HIS A 275 -10.02 3.20 9.51
C HIS A 275 -10.35 4.71 9.38
N GLU A 276 -11.31 5.06 8.51
CA GLU A 276 -11.78 6.44 8.29
C GLU A 276 -12.30 7.15 9.56
N ASP A 277 -12.87 6.39 10.51
CA ASP A 277 -13.39 6.93 11.78
C ASP A 277 -12.30 7.24 12.81
N VAL A 278 -11.03 6.92 12.56
CA VAL A 278 -9.94 7.29 13.47
C VAL A 278 -9.79 8.81 13.51
N PRO A 279 -9.83 9.43 14.70
CA PRO A 279 -9.73 10.89 14.82
C PRO A 279 -8.49 11.46 14.12
N LYS A 280 -8.66 12.56 13.38
CA LYS A 280 -7.60 13.19 12.56
C LYS A 280 -6.31 13.47 13.35
N LYS A 281 -6.43 13.89 14.61
CA LYS A 281 -5.26 14.12 15.49
C LYS A 281 -4.44 12.84 15.70
N ARG A 282 -5.10 11.69 15.90
CA ARG A 282 -4.43 10.39 16.06
C ARG A 282 -3.83 9.91 14.73
N VAL A 283 -4.51 10.11 13.61
CA VAL A 283 -3.94 9.79 12.28
C VAL A 283 -2.68 10.59 12.03
N ALA A 284 -2.69 11.90 12.30
CA ALA A 284 -1.50 12.75 12.15
C ALA A 284 -0.34 12.29 13.05
N ALA A 285 -0.62 11.92 14.30
CA ALA A 285 0.39 11.38 15.21
C ALA A 285 0.94 10.03 14.74
N LEU A 286 0.09 9.12 14.27
CA LEU A 286 0.50 7.82 13.72
C LEU A 286 1.32 7.98 12.43
N ARG A 287 0.96 8.89 11.52
CA ARG A 287 1.76 9.24 10.33
C ARG A 287 3.15 9.72 10.73
N LYS A 288 3.23 10.68 11.66
CA LYS A 288 4.51 11.18 12.18
C LYS A 288 5.34 10.07 12.80
N ALA A 289 4.73 9.22 13.64
CA ALA A 289 5.39 8.07 14.26
C ALA A 289 5.89 7.04 13.23
N PHE A 290 5.07 6.74 12.22
CA PHE A 290 5.42 5.81 11.15
C PHE A 290 6.61 6.32 10.33
N MET A 291 6.60 7.58 9.92
CA MET A 291 7.71 8.18 9.18
C MET A 291 8.97 8.34 10.05
N ALA A 292 8.83 8.64 11.35
CA ALA A 292 9.96 8.66 12.28
C ALA A 292 10.60 7.27 12.43
N MET A 293 9.80 6.22 12.55
CA MET A 293 10.28 4.83 12.56
C MET A 293 11.07 4.51 11.29
N LEU A 294 10.60 4.90 10.12
CA LEU A 294 11.26 4.60 8.83
C LEU A 294 12.63 5.31 8.67
N ASN A 295 12.88 6.36 9.43
CA ASN A 295 14.14 7.09 9.47
C ASN A 295 15.00 6.73 10.70
N ASP A 296 14.54 5.83 11.57
CA ASP A 296 15.26 5.41 12.77
C ASP A 296 16.45 4.51 12.38
N PRO A 297 17.69 4.84 12.79
CA PRO A 297 18.87 4.02 12.50
C PRO A 297 18.73 2.56 12.94
N ALA A 298 18.05 2.28 14.07
CA ALA A 298 17.84 0.92 14.56
C ALA A 298 16.89 0.14 13.65
N PHE A 299 15.80 0.76 13.16
CA PHE A 299 14.90 0.17 12.17
C PHE A 299 15.64 -0.12 10.86
N LEU A 300 16.41 0.85 10.35
CA LEU A 300 17.16 0.70 9.10
C LEU A 300 18.22 -0.40 9.17
N ALA A 301 18.93 -0.50 10.30
CA ALA A 301 19.92 -1.56 10.53
C ALA A 301 19.25 -2.96 10.56
N ASP A 302 18.10 -3.09 11.23
CA ASP A 302 17.36 -4.36 11.32
C ASP A 302 16.77 -4.73 9.95
N ALA A 303 16.17 -3.78 9.23
CA ALA A 303 15.68 -3.98 7.87
C ALA A 303 16.81 -4.45 6.93
N LYS A 304 17.98 -3.82 6.98
CA LYS A 304 19.17 -4.22 6.20
C LYS A 304 19.62 -5.65 6.54
N LYS A 305 19.70 -5.99 7.84
CA LYS A 305 20.04 -7.34 8.31
C LYS A 305 19.07 -8.39 7.76
N ARG A 306 17.76 -8.08 7.71
CA ARG A 306 16.72 -8.97 7.20
C ARG A 306 16.53 -8.86 5.66
N LYS A 307 17.39 -8.10 4.96
CA LYS A 307 17.32 -7.87 3.51
C LYS A 307 15.95 -7.33 3.06
N ALA A 308 15.36 -6.46 3.89
CA ALA A 308 14.10 -5.78 3.62
C ALA A 308 14.38 -4.36 3.06
N PRO A 309 14.19 -4.09 1.76
CA PRO A 309 14.35 -2.75 1.21
C PRO A 309 13.45 -1.73 1.91
N VAL A 310 13.99 -0.53 2.15
CA VAL A 310 13.27 0.60 2.73
C VAL A 310 13.38 1.79 1.79
N THR A 311 12.24 2.25 1.29
CA THR A 311 12.09 3.44 0.44
C THR A 311 10.80 4.11 0.86
N PRO A 312 10.83 4.99 1.89
CA PRO A 312 9.64 5.53 2.52
C PRO A 312 8.74 6.32 1.56
N VAL A 313 7.43 6.09 1.67
CA VAL A 313 6.41 6.90 0.99
C VAL A 313 5.44 7.41 2.05
N ALA A 314 5.20 8.73 2.06
CA ALA A 314 4.29 9.37 3.01
C ALA A 314 2.83 8.95 2.79
N GLY A 315 2.03 8.95 3.86
CA GLY A 315 0.62 8.57 3.82
C GLY A 315 -0.20 9.43 2.88
N GLU A 316 0.06 10.74 2.85
CA GLU A 316 -0.62 11.70 1.96
C GLU A 316 -0.36 11.41 0.47
N THR A 317 0.81 10.88 0.13
CA THR A 317 1.12 10.43 -1.23
C THR A 317 0.30 9.21 -1.59
N LEU A 318 0.11 8.27 -0.65
CA LEU A 318 -0.75 7.10 -0.87
C LEU A 318 -2.23 7.47 -0.94
N ASP A 319 -2.69 8.45 -0.12
CA ASP A 319 -4.06 8.97 -0.22
C ASP A 319 -4.35 9.49 -1.63
N LYS A 320 -3.45 10.31 -2.20
CA LYS A 320 -3.56 10.83 -3.57
C LYS A 320 -3.56 9.71 -4.61
N LEU A 321 -2.63 8.76 -4.49
CA LEU A 321 -2.52 7.62 -5.40
C LEU A 321 -3.80 6.78 -5.44
N VAL A 322 -4.41 6.52 -4.28
CA VAL A 322 -5.66 5.77 -4.19
C VAL A 322 -6.84 6.60 -4.69
N ALA A 323 -6.89 7.89 -4.37
CA ALA A 323 -7.92 8.78 -4.89
C ALA A 323 -7.89 8.84 -6.43
N GLU A 324 -6.72 8.94 -7.06
CA GLU A 324 -6.54 8.86 -8.51
C GLU A 324 -7.07 7.54 -9.09
N ALA A 325 -6.80 6.41 -8.43
CA ALA A 325 -7.33 5.12 -8.86
C ALA A 325 -8.87 5.06 -8.80
N TYR A 326 -9.46 5.63 -7.75
CA TYR A 326 -10.91 5.67 -7.58
C TYR A 326 -11.60 6.72 -8.47
N ALA A 327 -10.84 7.68 -9.00
CA ALA A 327 -11.29 8.62 -10.02
C ALA A 327 -11.21 8.05 -11.46
N THR A 328 -10.73 6.79 -11.62
CA THR A 328 -10.69 6.14 -12.94
C THR A 328 -12.10 6.14 -13.58
N PRO A 329 -12.25 6.59 -14.84
CA PRO A 329 -13.56 6.69 -15.48
C PRO A 329 -14.33 5.36 -15.45
N PRO A 330 -15.66 5.38 -15.20
CA PRO A 330 -16.47 4.17 -15.15
C PRO A 330 -16.37 3.30 -16.42
N ALA A 331 -16.22 3.92 -17.60
CA ALA A 331 -16.02 3.22 -18.87
C ALA A 331 -14.71 2.41 -18.85
N THR A 332 -13.62 2.98 -18.35
CA THR A 332 -12.33 2.29 -18.20
C THR A 332 -12.44 1.14 -17.19
N ILE A 333 -13.11 1.35 -16.05
CA ILE A 333 -13.37 0.27 -15.07
C ILE A 333 -14.18 -0.85 -15.70
N ALA A 334 -15.24 -0.53 -16.46
CA ALA A 334 -16.04 -1.53 -17.17
C ALA A 334 -15.20 -2.32 -18.20
N LYS A 335 -14.28 -1.66 -18.89
CA LYS A 335 -13.34 -2.33 -19.80
C LYS A 335 -12.35 -3.21 -19.06
N LEU A 336 -11.76 -2.72 -17.95
CA LEU A 336 -10.89 -3.53 -17.09
C LEU A 336 -11.61 -4.79 -16.58
N LYS A 337 -12.88 -4.66 -16.15
CA LYS A 337 -13.69 -5.83 -15.75
C LYS A 337 -13.82 -6.84 -16.89
N ARG A 338 -14.13 -6.40 -18.11
CA ARG A 338 -14.22 -7.29 -19.28
C ARG A 338 -12.88 -7.96 -19.59
N VAL A 339 -11.78 -7.18 -19.64
CA VAL A 339 -10.44 -7.69 -19.92
C VAL A 339 -9.99 -8.71 -18.88
N PHE A 340 -10.28 -8.47 -17.60
CA PHE A 340 -9.92 -9.39 -16.52
C PHE A 340 -10.94 -10.50 -16.29
N GLY A 341 -12.07 -10.52 -17.00
CA GLY A 341 -13.12 -11.53 -16.84
C GLY A 341 -13.88 -11.43 -15.52
N PHE A 342 -14.03 -10.23 -14.96
CA PHE A 342 -14.95 -9.98 -13.85
C PHE A 342 -16.37 -9.75 -14.38
N LYS A 343 -17.34 -10.31 -13.66
CA LYS A 343 -18.79 -10.10 -13.92
C LYS A 343 -19.30 -8.87 -13.19
#